data_1e1a18ce442e806710a8e3d355afd933
#
_entry.id   1e1a18ce442e806710a8e3d355afd933
#
_cell.length_a   1.000
_cell.length_b   1.000
_cell.length_c   1.000
_cell.angle_alpha   90.00
_cell.angle_beta   90.00
_cell.angle_gamma   90.00
#
_symmetry.space_group_name_H-M   'P 1'
#
loop_
_entity.id
_entity.type
_entity.pdbx_description
1 polymer ?
#
loop_
_entity_poly.entity_id
_entity_poly.type
_entity_poly.pdbx_seq_one_letter_code
_entity_poly.pdbx_strand_id
1 'polypeptide(L)'
;MAKRVIWIVLDSAGIGEEPDADKFGDVGSDTFGHILETYPDAKFDNLTKLGLRAIENTSFYDAATKQDVIGVYGKAQELSNGKDTTTGHWEMIGIHTKHAFPTYPNGFPQE
;
A
#
# COMPACT_ATOMS: atom_id res chain seq x y z
N MET A 1 8.17 26.05 -19.70
CA MET A 1 8.57 25.32 -18.49
C MET A 1 8.41 23.83 -18.70
N ALA A 2 9.44 23.04 -18.47
CA ALA A 2 9.31 21.59 -18.47
C ALA A 2 8.51 21.17 -17.23
N LYS A 3 7.37 20.51 -17.43
CA LYS A 3 6.62 19.89 -16.34
C LYS A 3 7.28 18.55 -16.02
N ARG A 4 7.60 18.31 -14.73
CA ARG A 4 8.21 17.06 -14.28
C ARG A 4 7.30 16.42 -13.25
N VAL A 5 7.06 15.12 -13.40
CA VAL A 5 6.41 14.28 -12.41
C VAL A 5 7.46 13.28 -11.90
N ILE A 6 7.57 13.14 -10.58
CA ILE A 6 8.39 12.12 -9.94
C ILE A 6 7.44 11.22 -9.17
N TRP A 7 7.38 9.96 -9.56
CA TRP A 7 6.55 8.95 -8.91
C TRP A 7 7.45 7.99 -8.12
N ILE A 8 7.26 7.96 -6.81
CA ILE A 8 8.03 7.11 -5.90
C ILE A 8 7.09 6.02 -5.38
N VAL A 9 7.43 4.77 -5.61
CA VAL A 9 6.74 3.60 -5.07
C VAL A 9 7.59 3.04 -3.94
N LEU A 10 7.00 2.95 -2.75
CA LEU A 10 7.59 2.22 -1.62
C LEU A 10 7.13 0.77 -1.73
N ASP A 11 7.96 -0.07 -2.33
CA ASP A 11 7.65 -1.48 -2.54
C ASP A 11 7.44 -2.20 -1.21
N SER A 12 6.42 -3.08 -1.17
CA SER A 12 6.03 -3.84 0.03
C SER A 12 5.61 -2.98 1.25
N ALA A 13 5.28 -1.72 1.05
CA ALA A 13 4.83 -0.83 2.13
C ALA A 13 3.30 -0.64 2.06
N GLY A 14 2.57 -1.37 2.90
CA GLY A 14 1.11 -1.32 2.97
C GLY A 14 0.59 -0.44 4.11
N ILE A 15 -0.64 0.06 3.94
CA ILE A 15 -1.38 0.91 4.90
C ILE A 15 -2.65 0.23 5.40
N GLY A 16 -2.57 -1.01 5.78
CA GLY A 16 -3.69 -1.86 6.15
C GLY A 16 -4.00 -2.90 5.08
N GLU A 17 -4.92 -3.79 5.40
CA GLU A 17 -5.35 -4.86 4.51
C GLU A 17 -6.40 -4.37 3.50
N GLU A 18 -6.46 -5.02 2.35
CA GLU A 18 -7.52 -4.83 1.38
C GLU A 18 -8.83 -5.52 1.84
N PRO A 19 -10.01 -5.05 1.40
CA PRO A 19 -11.30 -5.65 1.77
C PRO A 19 -11.46 -7.13 1.35
N ASP A 20 -10.65 -7.59 0.42
CA ASP A 20 -10.64 -8.96 -0.10
C ASP A 20 -9.39 -9.77 0.32
N ALA A 21 -8.68 -9.31 1.35
CA ALA A 21 -7.46 -9.93 1.87
C ALA A 21 -7.64 -11.41 2.23
N ASP A 22 -8.83 -11.81 2.68
CA ASP A 22 -9.18 -13.20 3.00
C ASP A 22 -9.01 -14.15 1.82
N LYS A 23 -9.27 -13.67 0.58
CA LYS A 23 -9.13 -14.47 -0.63
C LYS A 23 -7.69 -14.74 -1.02
N PHE A 24 -6.76 -13.91 -0.52
CA PHE A 24 -5.34 -13.95 -0.87
C PHE A 24 -4.43 -14.38 0.30
N GLY A 25 -5.01 -14.63 1.47
CA GLY A 25 -4.25 -15.00 2.67
C GLY A 25 -3.52 -13.81 3.31
N ASP A 26 -3.94 -12.57 3.02
CA ASP A 26 -3.28 -11.33 3.42
C ASP A 26 -3.98 -10.64 4.61
N VAL A 27 -4.88 -11.34 5.29
CA VAL A 27 -5.58 -10.83 6.47
C VAL A 27 -4.57 -10.39 7.54
N GLY A 28 -4.73 -9.19 8.05
CA GLY A 28 -3.85 -8.58 9.05
C GLY A 28 -2.62 -7.88 8.46
N SER A 29 -2.50 -7.76 7.15
CA SER A 29 -1.39 -7.02 6.51
C SER A 29 -1.47 -5.54 6.84
N ASP A 30 -0.45 -4.99 7.51
CA ASP A 30 -0.35 -3.56 7.84
C ASP A 30 1.09 -3.17 8.16
N THR A 31 1.88 -2.89 7.14
CA THR A 31 3.31 -2.60 7.29
C THR A 31 3.57 -1.43 8.25
N PHE A 32 2.92 -0.29 8.03
CA PHE A 32 3.14 0.90 8.88
C PHE A 32 2.58 0.73 10.28
N GLY A 33 1.43 0.08 10.42
CA GLY A 33 0.85 -0.24 11.72
C GLY A 33 1.77 -1.12 12.55
N HIS A 34 2.24 -2.22 11.99
CA HIS A 34 3.15 -3.16 12.69
C HIS A 34 4.50 -2.53 13.03
N ILE A 35 5.03 -1.62 12.20
CA ILE A 35 6.25 -0.88 12.54
C ILE A 35 6.00 0.00 13.78
N LEU A 36 4.90 0.73 13.81
CA LEU A 36 4.58 1.61 14.93
C LEU A 36 4.22 0.84 16.20
N GLU A 37 3.60 -0.33 16.07
CA GLU A 37 3.35 -1.23 17.19
C GLU A 37 4.67 -1.75 17.80
N THR A 38 5.60 -2.16 16.94
CA THR A 38 6.90 -2.72 17.37
C THR A 38 7.86 -1.63 17.84
N TYR A 39 7.83 -0.47 17.19
CA TYR A 39 8.70 0.68 17.44
C TYR A 39 7.86 1.95 17.59
N PRO A 40 7.24 2.18 18.77
CA PRO A 40 6.35 3.34 18.99
C PRO A 40 7.02 4.70 18.77
N ASP A 41 8.35 4.75 18.94
CA ASP A 41 9.15 5.96 18.71
C ASP A 41 9.59 6.16 17.25
N ALA A 42 9.17 5.27 16.34
CA ALA A 42 9.49 5.42 14.91
C ALA A 42 8.89 6.72 14.37
N LYS A 43 9.71 7.49 13.67
CA LYS A 43 9.32 8.80 13.14
C LYS A 43 9.13 8.74 11.64
N PHE A 44 7.94 9.12 11.21
CA PHE A 44 7.57 9.29 9.81
C PHE A 44 7.22 10.75 9.51
N ASP A 45 8.00 11.69 10.03
CA ASP A 45 7.67 13.12 10.04
C ASP A 45 7.34 13.67 8.64
N ASN A 46 8.14 13.32 7.64
CA ASN A 46 7.89 13.78 6.27
C ASN A 46 6.66 13.11 5.64
N LEU A 47 6.48 11.80 5.84
CA LEU A 47 5.29 11.09 5.35
C LEU A 47 4.03 11.57 6.08
N THR A 48 4.12 11.88 7.36
CA THR A 48 3.03 12.48 8.14
C THR A 48 2.65 13.85 7.58
N LYS A 49 3.62 14.72 7.27
CA LYS A 49 3.37 16.00 6.61
C LYS A 49 2.76 15.84 5.20
N LEU A 50 3.05 14.75 4.52
CA LEU A 50 2.43 14.43 3.23
C LEU A 50 1.03 13.82 3.38
N GLY A 51 0.61 13.44 4.60
CA GLY A 51 -0.74 12.98 4.92
C GLY A 51 -0.85 11.52 5.38
N LEU A 52 0.26 10.79 5.57
CA LEU A 52 0.21 9.37 5.94
C LEU A 52 -0.68 9.11 7.15
N ARG A 53 -0.49 9.84 8.26
CA ARG A 53 -1.26 9.66 9.48
C ARG A 53 -2.63 10.35 9.47
N ALA A 54 -2.96 11.07 8.42
CA ALA A 54 -4.28 11.67 8.21
C ALA A 54 -5.23 10.74 7.41
N ILE A 55 -4.75 9.59 6.92
CA ILE A 55 -5.56 8.60 6.21
C ILE A 55 -6.46 7.87 7.20
N GLU A 56 -7.76 8.09 7.08
CA GLU A 56 -8.77 7.48 7.97
C GLU A 56 -8.86 5.95 7.80
N ASN A 57 -9.32 5.28 8.86
CA ASN A 57 -9.44 3.82 8.92
C ASN A 57 -8.10 3.08 8.72
N THR A 58 -7.02 3.63 9.24
CA THR A 58 -5.73 2.95 9.41
C THR A 58 -5.43 2.81 10.89
N SER A 59 -4.64 1.81 11.28
CA SER A 59 -4.24 1.55 12.66
C SER A 59 -3.41 2.68 13.27
N PHE A 60 -2.75 3.46 12.43
CA PHE A 60 -1.87 4.58 12.79
C PHE A 60 -2.48 5.96 12.52
N TYR A 61 -3.80 6.03 12.30
CA TYR A 61 -4.51 7.29 12.10
C TYR A 61 -4.37 8.23 13.30
N ASP A 62 -4.11 9.50 13.00
CA ASP A 62 -4.03 10.56 14.00
C ASP A 62 -4.69 11.84 13.46
N ALA A 63 -5.88 12.13 13.96
CA ALA A 63 -6.67 13.28 13.53
C ALA A 63 -5.95 14.63 13.73
N ALA A 64 -5.04 14.73 14.72
CA ALA A 64 -4.31 15.95 15.01
C ALA A 64 -3.36 16.34 13.86
N THR A 65 -2.91 15.36 13.07
CA THR A 65 -1.98 15.62 11.96
C THR A 65 -2.64 16.28 10.74
N LYS A 66 -3.97 16.25 10.63
CA LYS A 66 -4.71 16.79 9.46
C LYS A 66 -4.45 18.25 9.18
N GLN A 67 -4.26 19.06 10.22
CA GLN A 67 -4.05 20.51 10.07
C GLN A 67 -2.65 20.87 9.55
N ASP A 68 -1.69 19.96 9.65
CA ASP A 68 -0.29 20.19 9.25
C ASP A 68 0.05 19.54 7.90
N VAL A 69 -0.94 18.93 7.23
CA VAL A 69 -0.73 18.27 5.94
C VAL A 69 -0.48 19.29 4.84
N ILE A 70 0.62 19.10 4.12
CA ILE A 70 1.04 19.97 2.99
C ILE A 70 0.82 19.33 1.63
N GLY A 71 0.33 18.06 1.59
CA GLY A 71 0.09 17.28 0.40
C GLY A 71 -1.38 16.94 0.18
N VAL A 72 -1.61 16.10 -0.81
CA VAL A 72 -2.90 15.43 -1.04
C VAL A 72 -2.70 13.94 -0.79
N TYR A 73 -3.62 13.33 -0.08
CA TYR A 73 -3.51 11.92 0.32
C TYR A 73 -4.83 11.18 0.12
N GLY A 74 -4.75 9.86 0.08
CA GLY A 74 -5.92 8.99 0.00
C GLY A 74 -5.52 7.52 0.00
N LYS A 75 -6.53 6.66 -0.03
CA LYS A 75 -6.37 5.21 -0.26
C LYS A 75 -6.92 4.85 -1.62
N ALA A 76 -6.26 3.94 -2.30
CA ALA A 76 -6.79 3.28 -3.48
C ALA A 76 -6.97 1.80 -3.15
N GLN A 77 -8.04 1.21 -3.68
CA GLN A 77 -8.27 -0.23 -3.63
C GLN A 77 -7.87 -0.85 -4.96
N GLU A 78 -7.11 -1.94 -4.90
CA GLU A 78 -6.77 -2.70 -6.08
C GLU A 78 -7.98 -3.48 -6.60
N LEU A 79 -8.21 -3.42 -7.91
CA LEU A 79 -9.30 -4.13 -8.60
C LEU A 79 -8.82 -5.43 -9.27
N SER A 80 -7.52 -5.54 -9.49
CA SER A 80 -6.91 -6.71 -10.14
C SER A 80 -6.98 -7.95 -9.24
N ASN A 81 -7.08 -9.13 -9.86
CA ASN A 81 -7.16 -10.40 -9.15
C ASN A 81 -5.79 -10.97 -8.73
N GLY A 82 -4.70 -10.27 -8.95
CA GLY A 82 -3.36 -10.63 -8.49
C GLY A 82 -2.89 -9.71 -7.38
N LYS A 83 -2.09 -10.23 -6.46
CA LYS A 83 -1.48 -9.47 -5.36
C LYS A 83 0.05 -9.47 -5.45
N ASP A 84 0.57 -9.55 -6.67
CA ASP A 84 2.00 -9.48 -6.95
C ASP A 84 2.42 -8.07 -7.40
N THR A 85 3.71 -7.77 -7.25
CA THR A 85 4.30 -6.48 -7.59
C THR A 85 4.01 -6.05 -9.03
N THR A 86 4.04 -6.98 -9.99
CA THR A 86 3.81 -6.68 -11.41
C THR A 86 2.37 -6.23 -11.63
N THR A 87 1.41 -6.97 -11.09
CA THR A 87 -0.02 -6.65 -11.18
C THR A 87 -0.31 -5.28 -10.58
N GLY A 88 0.20 -4.99 -9.38
CA GLY A 88 -0.01 -3.71 -8.73
C GLY A 88 0.58 -2.53 -9.52
N HIS A 89 1.81 -2.68 -10.05
CA HIS A 89 2.42 -1.64 -10.89
C HIS A 89 1.65 -1.40 -12.19
N TRP A 90 1.14 -2.46 -12.82
CA TRP A 90 0.32 -2.32 -14.02
C TRP A 90 -1.01 -1.62 -13.73
N GLU A 91 -1.63 -1.92 -12.61
CA GLU A 91 -2.88 -1.26 -12.24
C GLU A 91 -2.67 0.24 -11.96
N MET A 92 -1.56 0.64 -11.33
CA MET A 92 -1.22 2.04 -11.13
C MET A 92 -1.15 2.86 -12.43
N ILE A 93 -0.85 2.21 -13.56
CA ILE A 93 -0.86 2.84 -14.89
C ILE A 93 -2.12 2.55 -15.70
N GLY A 94 -3.16 1.98 -15.07
CA GLY A 94 -4.48 1.78 -15.65
C GLY A 94 -4.69 0.42 -16.33
N ILE A 95 -3.82 -0.57 -16.12
CA ILE A 95 -3.98 -1.93 -16.66
C ILE A 95 -4.60 -2.83 -15.59
N HIS A 96 -5.85 -3.22 -15.81
CA HIS A 96 -6.55 -4.14 -14.92
C HIS A 96 -6.30 -5.60 -15.31
N THR A 97 -5.70 -6.37 -14.42
CA THR A 97 -5.40 -7.80 -14.59
C THR A 97 -6.56 -8.64 -14.08
N LYS A 98 -7.36 -9.21 -14.99
CA LYS A 98 -8.52 -10.05 -14.65
C LYS A 98 -8.15 -11.45 -14.16
N HIS A 99 -7.03 -12.00 -14.62
CA HIS A 99 -6.54 -13.30 -14.26
C HIS A 99 -5.19 -13.15 -13.57
N ALA A 100 -5.12 -13.61 -12.32
CA ALA A 100 -3.86 -13.59 -11.56
C ALA A 100 -2.78 -14.44 -12.27
N PHE A 101 -1.53 -14.06 -12.10
CA PHE A 101 -0.42 -14.90 -12.53
C PHE A 101 -0.40 -16.21 -11.74
N PRO A 102 0.00 -17.34 -12.35
CA PRO A 102 0.13 -18.59 -11.63
C PRO A 102 1.21 -18.48 -10.56
N THR A 103 0.93 -19.05 -9.38
CA THR A 103 1.89 -19.14 -8.29
C THR A 103 2.36 -20.58 -8.12
N TYR A 104 3.62 -20.76 -7.74
CA TYR A 104 4.26 -22.07 -7.59
C TYR A 104 4.88 -22.21 -6.19
N PRO A 105 4.08 -22.26 -5.11
CA PRO A 105 4.58 -22.27 -3.74
C PRO A 105 5.47 -23.47 -3.40
N ASN A 106 5.33 -24.57 -4.17
CA ASN A 106 6.13 -25.80 -4.03
C ASN A 106 7.17 -25.97 -5.15
N GLY A 107 7.48 -24.91 -5.90
CA GLY A 107 8.33 -24.97 -7.09
C GLY A 107 7.57 -25.24 -8.38
N PHE A 108 8.23 -25.04 -9.51
CA PHE A 108 7.62 -25.29 -10.82
C PHE A 108 7.24 -26.77 -10.97
N PRO A 109 6.11 -27.09 -11.66
CA PRO A 109 5.79 -28.47 -11.99
C PRO A 109 6.92 -29.10 -12.81
N GLN A 110 7.21 -30.38 -12.55
CA GLN A 110 8.10 -31.16 -13.42
C GLN A 110 7.35 -31.44 -14.72
N GLU A 111 8.00 -31.20 -15.87
CA GLU A 111 7.47 -31.56 -17.19
C GLU A 111 7.30 -33.08 -17.35
#